data_51f6ffccca5163e9e73cd4ab632df099
#
_entry.id   51f6ffccca5163e9e73cd4ab632df099
#
_cell.length_a   1.000
_cell.length_b   1.000
_cell.length_c   1.000
_cell.angle_alpha   90.00
_cell.angle_beta   90.00
_cell.angle_gamma   90.00
#
_symmetry.space_group_name_H-M   'P 1'
#
loop_
_entity.id
_entity.type
_entity.pdbx_description
1 polymer ?
#
loop_
_entity_poly.entity_id
_entity_poly.type
_entity_poly.pdbx_seq_one_letter_code
_entity_poly.pdbx_strand_id
1 'polypeptide(L)'
;MIKTLLKRVREYKVASLLSPLFVSLEVVLECLIPFVMAKVIDENTGNLNPIIKYGSILIVMAFTSLLCGVLAGKFCSKAAAGLAKNIRHDLFHKVQDFSFENIDNFSTSSLVTRMTTDVGNVQMSYMMIIRTAIRAPFMLIFALFMAFQISSKLAFIFVAVVPFLGFALFFIIFKVMPLFQRVFKKYDKINDSIQENISGIRVVKSYVREEYEIKKFESAAGDVAKDFTRAEKILAFNGPIMQFAIYISNILIAILGARLIINTNQVDLKVGELTSLLAYEMQILSSLMMVSMIFVMITISIPCMKRIAEVLNEDSTIINPENPVYEVTNGNISFENVSFKYSKKAEKNALNNINLNIKSGQTVGIIGGTGSSKTTLIQLISRLYDTSEGVVKVGDKDVKEYDIVTLRDAVSVVLQKNVLFSGSIKENLRWGDKNASDEELIEACKLAQAHEFIESFPDKYDTHIEQGGTNVSGGQKQRLCIARALLKKPKILILDDSTSAVDTKTDALIRKAFKEYIPETTKIIIAQRISSIMESDLILVMDNGEIVDQGNHDELLSRNKIYQEVYYTQNKIGGASNED
;
A
#
# COMPACT_ATOMS: atom_id res chain seq x y z
N MET A 1 5.21 8.23 -14.51
CA MET A 1 4.38 7.07 -14.18
C MET A 1 4.75 5.82 -15.00
N ILE A 2 4.40 5.71 -16.30
CA ILE A 2 4.68 4.51 -17.11
C ILE A 2 6.18 4.20 -17.15
N LYS A 3 7.02 5.19 -17.44
CA LYS A 3 8.48 5.03 -17.44
C LYS A 3 9.04 4.55 -16.09
N THR A 4 8.45 5.01 -14.98
CA THR A 4 8.82 4.59 -13.62
C THR A 4 8.52 3.10 -13.41
N LEU A 5 7.35 2.62 -13.84
CA LEU A 5 6.96 1.22 -13.69
C LEU A 5 7.72 0.29 -14.64
N LEU A 6 7.92 0.69 -15.91
CA LEU A 6 8.68 -0.11 -16.87
C LEU A 6 10.15 -0.31 -16.48
N LYS A 7 10.77 0.62 -15.75
CA LYS A 7 12.10 0.42 -15.17
C LYS A 7 12.16 -0.77 -14.22
N ARG A 8 11.05 -1.19 -13.60
CA ARG A 8 10.94 -2.31 -12.65
C ARG A 8 10.79 -3.67 -13.32
N VAL A 9 10.72 -3.72 -14.63
CA VAL A 9 10.75 -5.00 -15.37
C VAL A 9 12.09 -5.72 -15.18
N ARG A 10 13.20 -5.00 -15.08
CA ARG A 10 14.56 -5.50 -14.72
C ARG A 10 14.92 -6.81 -15.46
N GLU A 11 15.14 -7.89 -14.68
CA GLU A 11 15.53 -9.23 -15.19
C GLU A 11 14.45 -9.93 -16.04
N TYR A 12 13.21 -9.43 -16.02
CA TYR A 12 12.10 -10.02 -16.75
C TYR A 12 11.92 -9.45 -18.17
N LYS A 13 12.84 -8.60 -18.67
CA LYS A 13 12.77 -8.02 -20.02
C LYS A 13 12.68 -9.07 -21.11
N VAL A 14 13.47 -10.13 -21.01
CA VAL A 14 13.47 -11.22 -21.99
C VAL A 14 12.11 -11.93 -22.03
N ALA A 15 11.54 -12.25 -20.87
CA ALA A 15 10.21 -12.85 -20.78
C ALA A 15 9.12 -11.92 -21.34
N SER A 16 9.24 -10.61 -21.12
CA SER A 16 8.34 -9.58 -21.63
C SER A 16 8.39 -9.43 -23.16
N LEU A 17 9.51 -9.76 -23.80
CA LEU A 17 9.67 -9.75 -25.25
C LEU A 17 9.29 -11.09 -25.91
N LEU A 18 9.58 -12.20 -25.24
CA LEU A 18 9.26 -13.53 -25.77
C LEU A 18 7.75 -13.80 -25.78
N SER A 19 6.99 -13.30 -24.82
CA SER A 19 5.54 -13.48 -24.79
C SER A 19 4.86 -12.91 -26.03
N PRO A 20 5.04 -11.63 -26.42
CA PRO A 20 4.56 -11.09 -27.69
C PRO A 20 4.99 -11.87 -28.93
N LEU A 21 6.24 -12.31 -28.95
CA LEU A 21 6.77 -13.08 -30.11
C LEU A 21 5.99 -14.39 -30.28
N PHE A 22 5.82 -15.17 -29.22
CA PHE A 22 5.08 -16.43 -29.31
C PHE A 22 3.60 -16.22 -29.57
N VAL A 23 2.98 -15.16 -29.03
CA VAL A 23 1.61 -14.77 -29.34
C VAL A 23 1.46 -14.42 -30.84
N SER A 24 2.41 -13.69 -31.41
CA SER A 24 2.38 -13.36 -32.84
C SER A 24 2.49 -14.60 -33.74
N LEU A 25 3.36 -15.54 -33.37
CA LEU A 25 3.47 -16.82 -34.07
C LEU A 25 2.19 -17.68 -33.94
N GLU A 26 1.61 -17.73 -32.76
CA GLU A 26 0.33 -18.38 -32.49
C GLU A 26 -0.76 -17.82 -33.39
N VAL A 27 -0.91 -16.49 -33.48
CA VAL A 27 -1.90 -15.80 -34.32
C VAL A 27 -1.69 -16.11 -35.82
N VAL A 28 -0.45 -16.08 -36.30
CA VAL A 28 -0.15 -16.45 -37.70
C VAL A 28 -0.63 -17.86 -38.01
N LEU A 29 -0.32 -18.83 -37.13
CA LEU A 29 -0.75 -20.23 -37.31
C LEU A 29 -2.28 -20.34 -37.27
N GLU A 30 -2.94 -19.69 -36.29
CA GLU A 30 -4.40 -19.69 -36.20
C GLU A 30 -5.10 -19.09 -37.42
N CYS A 31 -4.54 -18.05 -38.02
CA CYS A 31 -5.08 -17.48 -39.27
C CYS A 31 -4.77 -18.31 -40.52
N LEU A 32 -3.70 -19.12 -40.51
CA LEU A 32 -3.39 -20.03 -41.63
C LEU A 32 -4.22 -21.32 -41.61
N ILE A 33 -4.70 -21.75 -40.45
CA ILE A 33 -5.52 -22.98 -40.28
C ILE A 33 -6.76 -22.95 -41.20
N PRO A 34 -7.63 -21.89 -41.22
CA PRO A 34 -8.78 -21.86 -42.12
C PRO A 34 -8.39 -21.93 -43.60
N PHE A 35 -7.28 -21.29 -43.98
CA PHE A 35 -6.78 -21.32 -45.38
C PHE A 35 -6.37 -22.72 -45.83
N VAL A 36 -5.66 -23.47 -44.96
CA VAL A 36 -5.30 -24.87 -45.26
C VAL A 36 -6.55 -25.77 -45.22
N MET A 37 -7.51 -25.48 -44.34
CA MET A 37 -8.79 -26.21 -44.28
C MET A 37 -9.60 -26.04 -45.57
N ALA A 38 -9.59 -24.86 -46.20
CA ALA A 38 -10.18 -24.65 -47.51
C ALA A 38 -9.61 -25.62 -48.54
N LYS A 39 -8.29 -25.82 -48.56
CA LYS A 39 -7.65 -26.75 -49.49
C LYS A 39 -8.07 -28.21 -49.29
N VAL A 40 -8.31 -28.63 -48.03
CA VAL A 40 -8.85 -29.95 -47.74
C VAL A 40 -10.23 -30.15 -48.41
N ILE A 41 -11.07 -29.11 -48.37
CA ILE A 41 -12.43 -29.15 -48.93
C ILE A 41 -12.39 -29.07 -50.47
N ASP A 42 -11.61 -28.14 -51.02
CA ASP A 42 -11.64 -27.78 -52.45
C ASP A 42 -10.85 -28.75 -53.34
N GLU A 43 -9.81 -29.40 -52.82
CA GLU A 43 -8.99 -30.37 -53.56
C GLU A 43 -9.49 -31.83 -53.35
N ASN A 44 -10.66 -32.02 -52.75
CA ASN A 44 -11.24 -33.34 -52.53
C ASN A 44 -11.89 -33.86 -53.83
N THR A 45 -11.07 -34.45 -54.71
CA THR A 45 -11.47 -35.04 -55.98
C THR A 45 -11.80 -36.52 -55.89
N GLY A 46 -12.23 -37.02 -54.72
CA GLY A 46 -12.48 -38.45 -54.44
C GLY A 46 -11.23 -39.27 -54.08
N ASN A 47 -10.05 -38.63 -54.01
CA ASN A 47 -8.79 -39.23 -53.58
C ASN A 47 -8.49 -38.91 -52.12
N LEU A 48 -8.03 -39.90 -51.33
CA LEU A 48 -7.66 -39.76 -49.92
C LEU A 48 -6.32 -39.00 -49.73
N ASN A 49 -5.45 -38.97 -50.73
CA ASN A 49 -4.10 -38.40 -50.64
C ASN A 49 -4.08 -36.92 -50.26
N PRO A 50 -4.87 -36.01 -50.87
CA PRO A 50 -4.93 -34.60 -50.47
C PRO A 50 -5.42 -34.44 -49.02
N ILE A 51 -6.43 -35.23 -48.64
CA ILE A 51 -6.98 -35.18 -47.27
C ILE A 51 -5.92 -35.57 -46.24
N ILE A 52 -5.17 -36.66 -46.47
CA ILE A 52 -4.08 -37.09 -45.59
C ILE A 52 -2.97 -36.03 -45.53
N LYS A 53 -2.58 -35.48 -46.69
CA LYS A 53 -1.53 -34.44 -46.79
C LYS A 53 -1.90 -33.19 -45.99
N TYR A 54 -3.01 -32.56 -46.30
CA TYR A 54 -3.41 -31.30 -45.64
C TYR A 54 -3.90 -31.55 -44.21
N GLY A 55 -4.52 -32.69 -43.92
CA GLY A 55 -4.87 -33.10 -42.57
C GLY A 55 -3.65 -33.25 -41.65
N SER A 56 -2.57 -33.86 -42.17
CA SER A 56 -1.31 -33.95 -41.41
C SER A 56 -0.70 -32.57 -41.17
N ILE A 57 -0.75 -31.65 -42.15
CA ILE A 57 -0.28 -30.27 -42.00
C ILE A 57 -1.10 -29.55 -40.91
N LEU A 58 -2.43 -29.68 -40.93
CA LEU A 58 -3.31 -29.07 -39.90
C LEU A 58 -3.01 -29.58 -38.50
N ILE A 59 -2.75 -30.89 -38.35
CA ILE A 59 -2.36 -31.47 -37.05
C ILE A 59 -1.04 -30.85 -36.56
N VAL A 60 -0.02 -30.77 -37.40
CA VAL A 60 1.27 -30.14 -37.08
C VAL A 60 1.08 -28.66 -36.71
N MET A 61 0.29 -27.93 -37.48
CA MET A 61 0.00 -26.52 -37.21
C MET A 61 -0.73 -26.34 -35.88
N ALA A 62 -1.71 -27.21 -35.57
CA ALA A 62 -2.44 -27.16 -34.29
C ALA A 62 -1.52 -27.41 -33.08
N PHE A 63 -0.63 -28.44 -33.18
CA PHE A 63 0.34 -28.71 -32.11
C PHE A 63 1.36 -27.57 -31.97
N THR A 64 1.82 -26.97 -33.05
CA THR A 64 2.75 -25.86 -33.01
C THR A 64 2.09 -24.61 -32.43
N SER A 65 0.84 -24.34 -32.82
CA SER A 65 0.05 -23.23 -32.25
C SER A 65 -0.16 -23.42 -30.73
N LEU A 66 -0.53 -24.64 -30.33
CA LEU A 66 -0.66 -25.00 -28.91
C LEU A 66 0.65 -24.73 -28.13
N LEU A 67 1.78 -25.19 -28.69
CA LEU A 67 3.10 -24.98 -28.06
C LEU A 67 3.43 -23.47 -27.93
N CYS A 68 3.18 -22.69 -29.01
CA CYS A 68 3.35 -21.25 -28.97
C CYS A 68 2.45 -20.59 -27.91
N GLY A 69 1.20 -20.98 -27.81
CA GLY A 69 0.26 -20.47 -26.81
C GLY A 69 0.67 -20.79 -25.38
N VAL A 70 1.16 -22.01 -25.12
CA VAL A 70 1.70 -22.44 -23.81
C VAL A 70 2.95 -21.63 -23.46
N LEU A 71 3.89 -21.47 -24.39
CA LEU A 71 5.12 -20.69 -24.19
C LEU A 71 4.79 -19.20 -23.98
N ALA A 72 3.89 -18.64 -24.76
CA ALA A 72 3.41 -17.28 -24.59
C ALA A 72 2.81 -17.06 -23.19
N GLY A 73 1.96 -17.99 -22.73
CA GLY A 73 1.38 -17.96 -21.39
C GLY A 73 2.42 -18.05 -20.28
N LYS A 74 3.38 -18.98 -20.41
CA LYS A 74 4.48 -19.16 -19.47
C LYS A 74 5.33 -17.88 -19.31
N PHE A 75 5.77 -17.30 -20.43
CA PHE A 75 6.57 -16.07 -20.40
C PHE A 75 5.77 -14.87 -19.93
N CYS A 76 4.50 -14.77 -20.30
CA CYS A 76 3.59 -13.74 -19.86
C CYS A 76 3.43 -13.74 -18.34
N SER A 77 3.09 -14.90 -17.76
CA SER A 77 2.92 -15.06 -16.31
C SER A 77 4.20 -14.75 -15.55
N LYS A 78 5.36 -15.25 -16.04
CA LYS A 78 6.67 -14.97 -15.46
C LYS A 78 6.99 -13.48 -15.49
N ALA A 79 6.75 -12.80 -16.59
CA ALA A 79 7.00 -11.36 -16.74
C ALA A 79 6.09 -10.52 -15.83
N ALA A 80 4.78 -10.83 -15.79
CA ALA A 80 3.83 -10.08 -15.00
C ALA A 80 4.02 -10.29 -13.49
N ALA A 81 4.24 -11.53 -13.05
CA ALA A 81 4.54 -11.84 -11.65
C ALA A 81 5.88 -11.23 -11.21
N GLY A 82 6.89 -11.25 -12.09
CA GLY A 82 8.18 -10.64 -11.84
C GLY A 82 8.12 -9.13 -11.71
N LEU A 83 7.36 -8.45 -12.57
CA LEU A 83 7.10 -7.02 -12.44
C LEU A 83 6.43 -6.69 -11.09
N ALA A 84 5.41 -7.44 -10.71
CA ALA A 84 4.70 -7.25 -9.44
C ALA A 84 5.60 -7.48 -8.23
N LYS A 85 6.45 -8.52 -8.27
CA LYS A 85 7.49 -8.77 -7.25
C LYS A 85 8.40 -7.56 -7.08
N ASN A 86 8.95 -7.05 -8.19
CA ASN A 86 9.89 -5.93 -8.15
C ASN A 86 9.22 -4.63 -7.68
N ILE A 87 7.98 -4.37 -8.07
CA ILE A 87 7.21 -3.21 -7.59
C ILE A 87 6.97 -3.32 -6.08
N ARG A 88 6.53 -4.48 -5.56
CA ARG A 88 6.32 -4.68 -4.12
C ARG A 88 7.62 -4.52 -3.33
N HIS A 89 8.71 -5.09 -3.84
CA HIS A 89 10.04 -4.94 -3.24
C HIS A 89 10.42 -3.45 -3.15
N ASP A 90 10.33 -2.71 -4.26
CA ASP A 90 10.72 -1.31 -4.29
C ASP A 90 9.81 -0.44 -3.42
N LEU A 91 8.48 -0.70 -3.41
CA LEU A 91 7.54 0.00 -2.54
C LEU A 91 7.85 -0.24 -1.06
N PHE A 92 8.11 -1.50 -0.69
CA PHE A 92 8.42 -1.84 0.70
C PHE A 92 9.70 -1.15 1.17
N HIS A 93 10.78 -1.22 0.39
CA HIS A 93 12.03 -0.53 0.70
C HIS A 93 11.84 0.98 0.79
N LYS A 94 11.13 1.57 -0.17
CA LYS A 94 10.88 3.02 -0.18
C LYS A 94 10.12 3.49 1.06
N VAL A 95 9.13 2.71 1.51
CA VAL A 95 8.37 3.01 2.75
C VAL A 95 9.25 2.88 4.00
N GLN A 96 10.21 1.95 4.02
CA GLN A 96 11.17 1.86 5.13
C GLN A 96 12.10 3.08 5.20
N ASP A 97 12.41 3.69 4.06
CA ASP A 97 13.28 4.88 3.97
C ASP A 97 12.52 6.19 4.28
N PHE A 98 11.18 6.16 4.40
CA PHE A 98 10.37 7.34 4.64
C PHE A 98 10.61 7.94 6.01
N SER A 99 10.63 9.28 6.07
CA SER A 99 10.51 10.03 7.31
C SER A 99 9.09 9.96 7.87
N PHE A 100 8.89 10.38 9.11
CA PHE A 100 7.56 10.48 9.71
C PHE A 100 6.66 11.45 8.93
N GLU A 101 7.20 12.58 8.44
CA GLU A 101 6.47 13.53 7.59
C GLU A 101 5.94 12.86 6.31
N ASN A 102 6.74 12.00 5.65
CA ASN A 102 6.27 11.25 4.49
C ASN A 102 5.17 10.25 4.87
N ILE A 103 5.33 9.54 6.02
CA ILE A 103 4.33 8.57 6.49
C ILE A 103 3.01 9.26 6.85
N ASP A 104 3.05 10.45 7.43
CA ASP A 104 1.84 11.23 7.78
C ASP A 104 1.08 11.69 6.53
N ASN A 105 1.77 11.92 5.40
CA ASN A 105 1.14 12.23 4.11
C ASN A 105 0.43 11.03 3.47
N PHE A 106 0.78 9.80 3.86
CA PHE A 106 0.18 8.56 3.37
C PHE A 106 -0.47 7.81 4.53
N SER A 107 -1.78 7.58 4.49
CA SER A 107 -2.40 6.70 5.49
C SER A 107 -1.86 5.26 5.37
N THR A 108 -1.70 4.57 6.49
CA THR A 108 -1.22 3.17 6.54
C THR A 108 -2.09 2.24 5.67
N SER A 109 -3.42 2.42 5.71
CA SER A 109 -4.36 1.66 4.89
C SER A 109 -4.15 1.90 3.39
N SER A 110 -3.84 3.14 3.00
CA SER A 110 -3.51 3.49 1.61
C SER A 110 -2.23 2.82 1.15
N LEU A 111 -1.16 2.80 1.97
CA LEU A 111 0.10 2.12 1.63
C LEU A 111 -0.10 0.61 1.47
N VAL A 112 -0.87 -0.03 2.36
CA VAL A 112 -1.21 -1.46 2.26
C VAL A 112 -1.98 -1.73 0.96
N THR A 113 -2.98 -0.92 0.62
CA THR A 113 -3.76 -1.06 -0.62
C THR A 113 -2.87 -0.93 -1.86
N ARG A 114 -1.91 0.01 -1.86
CA ARG A 114 -0.96 0.19 -2.96
C ARG A 114 -0.04 -1.02 -3.15
N MET A 115 0.42 -1.65 -2.05
CA MET A 115 1.29 -2.83 -2.10
C MET A 115 0.54 -4.12 -2.47
N THR A 116 -0.76 -4.20 -2.24
CA THR A 116 -1.59 -5.39 -2.46
C THR A 116 -2.44 -5.25 -3.71
N THR A 117 -3.56 -4.56 -3.60
CA THR A 117 -4.60 -4.46 -4.65
C THR A 117 -4.10 -3.71 -5.88
N ASP A 118 -3.46 -2.54 -5.69
CA ASP A 118 -2.99 -1.73 -6.83
C ASP A 118 -1.90 -2.45 -7.62
N VAL A 119 -0.95 -3.10 -6.95
CA VAL A 119 0.08 -3.91 -7.63
C VAL A 119 -0.56 -5.10 -8.35
N GLY A 120 -1.60 -5.73 -7.77
CA GLY A 120 -2.36 -6.79 -8.43
C GLY A 120 -3.03 -6.32 -9.72
N ASN A 121 -3.67 -5.16 -9.69
CA ASN A 121 -4.30 -4.55 -10.87
C ASN A 121 -3.26 -4.18 -11.96
N VAL A 122 -2.11 -3.65 -11.58
CA VAL A 122 -1.01 -3.37 -12.50
C VAL A 122 -0.43 -4.64 -13.10
N GLN A 123 -0.27 -5.71 -12.31
CA GLN A 123 0.16 -7.03 -12.78
C GLN A 123 -0.81 -7.58 -13.84
N MET A 124 -2.12 -7.53 -13.57
CA MET A 124 -3.14 -8.03 -14.50
C MET A 124 -3.15 -7.22 -15.80
N SER A 125 -3.07 -5.90 -15.71
CA SER A 125 -3.00 -5.03 -16.88
C SER A 125 -1.74 -5.25 -17.69
N TYR A 126 -0.60 -5.43 -17.04
CA TYR A 126 0.66 -5.73 -17.73
C TYR A 126 0.58 -7.06 -18.48
N MET A 127 -0.01 -8.08 -17.87
CA MET A 127 -0.27 -9.36 -18.51
C MET A 127 -1.15 -9.20 -19.74
N MET A 128 -2.22 -8.40 -19.64
CA MET A 128 -3.11 -8.10 -20.76
C MET A 128 -2.40 -7.33 -21.89
N ILE A 129 -1.54 -6.37 -21.53
CA ILE A 129 -0.79 -5.57 -22.52
C ILE A 129 0.18 -6.44 -23.31
N ILE A 130 1.01 -7.25 -22.65
CA ILE A 130 2.06 -8.04 -23.34
C ILE A 130 1.54 -9.27 -24.07
N ARG A 131 0.30 -9.71 -23.81
CA ARG A 131 -0.31 -10.85 -24.48
C ARG A 131 -1.49 -10.42 -25.36
N THR A 132 -2.56 -9.92 -24.76
CA THR A 132 -3.85 -9.72 -25.45
C THR A 132 -3.85 -8.45 -26.29
N ALA A 133 -3.19 -7.35 -25.83
CA ALA A 133 -3.13 -6.11 -26.60
C ALA A 133 -2.25 -6.22 -27.86
N ILE A 134 -1.40 -7.25 -27.95
CA ILE A 134 -0.64 -7.58 -29.16
C ILE A 134 -1.42 -8.57 -30.00
N ARG A 135 -2.01 -9.61 -29.38
CA ARG A 135 -2.80 -10.63 -30.06
C ARG A 135 -3.96 -10.03 -30.86
N ALA A 136 -4.78 -9.18 -30.23
CA ALA A 136 -6.03 -8.73 -30.80
C ALA A 136 -5.84 -7.86 -32.09
N PRO A 137 -5.02 -6.78 -32.12
CA PRO A 137 -4.78 -6.03 -33.35
C PRO A 137 -4.07 -6.86 -34.42
N PHE A 138 -3.12 -7.72 -34.01
CA PHE A 138 -2.38 -8.56 -34.95
C PHE A 138 -3.30 -9.59 -35.63
N MET A 139 -4.22 -10.20 -34.85
CA MET A 139 -5.23 -11.13 -35.36
C MET A 139 -6.20 -10.41 -36.30
N LEU A 140 -6.67 -9.21 -35.94
CA LEU A 140 -7.55 -8.39 -36.80
C LEU A 140 -6.90 -8.13 -38.15
N ILE A 141 -5.66 -7.61 -38.15
CA ILE A 141 -4.95 -7.24 -39.36
C ILE A 141 -4.65 -8.47 -40.22
N PHE A 142 -4.15 -9.55 -39.61
CA PHE A 142 -3.74 -10.74 -40.34
C PHE A 142 -4.93 -11.54 -40.87
N ALA A 143 -6.03 -11.67 -40.11
CA ALA A 143 -7.26 -12.30 -40.59
C ALA A 143 -7.90 -11.50 -41.71
N LEU A 144 -7.90 -10.16 -41.65
CA LEU A 144 -8.37 -9.30 -42.70
C LEU A 144 -7.49 -9.45 -43.98
N PHE A 145 -6.17 -9.48 -43.82
CA PHE A 145 -5.24 -9.73 -44.92
C PHE A 145 -5.52 -11.09 -45.60
N MET A 146 -5.71 -12.15 -44.83
CA MET A 146 -6.04 -13.48 -45.35
C MET A 146 -7.40 -13.50 -46.07
N ALA A 147 -8.40 -12.77 -45.56
CA ALA A 147 -9.70 -12.63 -46.24
C ALA A 147 -9.56 -11.94 -47.59
N PHE A 148 -8.71 -10.92 -47.70
CA PHE A 148 -8.41 -10.26 -48.99
C PHE A 148 -7.70 -11.16 -49.99
N GLN A 149 -6.85 -12.09 -49.54
CA GLN A 149 -6.18 -13.08 -50.38
C GLN A 149 -7.16 -14.09 -51.00
N ILE A 150 -8.26 -14.40 -50.32
CA ILE A 150 -9.29 -15.31 -50.83
C ILE A 150 -10.21 -14.59 -51.80
N SER A 151 -10.84 -13.50 -51.37
CA SER A 151 -11.75 -12.74 -52.25
C SER A 151 -11.80 -11.28 -51.85
N SER A 152 -11.19 -10.40 -52.65
CA SER A 152 -11.25 -8.95 -52.40
C SER A 152 -12.68 -8.41 -52.37
N LYS A 153 -13.59 -8.97 -53.19
CA LYS A 153 -14.99 -8.54 -53.26
C LYS A 153 -15.73 -8.79 -51.95
N LEU A 154 -15.54 -9.95 -51.31
CA LEU A 154 -16.18 -10.32 -50.07
C LEU A 154 -15.47 -9.71 -48.84
N ALA A 155 -14.15 -9.53 -48.90
CA ALA A 155 -13.38 -8.88 -47.84
C ALA A 155 -13.80 -7.43 -47.58
N PHE A 156 -14.35 -6.71 -48.55
CA PHE A 156 -14.91 -5.37 -48.35
C PHE A 156 -16.07 -5.34 -47.37
N ILE A 157 -16.78 -6.47 -47.14
CA ILE A 157 -17.83 -6.57 -46.11
C ILE A 157 -17.19 -6.33 -44.76
N PHE A 158 -16.02 -6.93 -44.48
CA PHE A 158 -15.31 -6.71 -43.22
C PHE A 158 -14.81 -5.27 -43.07
N VAL A 159 -14.37 -4.63 -44.16
CA VAL A 159 -13.94 -3.23 -44.15
C VAL A 159 -15.09 -2.28 -43.83
N ALA A 160 -16.33 -2.66 -44.09
CA ALA A 160 -17.51 -1.89 -43.72
C ALA A 160 -17.96 -2.20 -42.26
N VAL A 161 -17.98 -3.48 -41.89
CA VAL A 161 -18.49 -3.93 -40.58
C VAL A 161 -17.54 -3.58 -39.44
N VAL A 162 -16.21 -3.71 -39.62
CA VAL A 162 -15.22 -3.44 -38.57
C VAL A 162 -15.25 -1.98 -38.08
N PRO A 163 -15.24 -0.94 -38.92
CA PRO A 163 -15.37 0.44 -38.47
C PRO A 163 -16.72 0.71 -37.80
N PHE A 164 -17.82 0.17 -38.35
CA PHE A 164 -19.16 0.32 -37.77
C PHE A 164 -19.21 -0.26 -36.35
N LEU A 165 -18.76 -1.49 -36.17
CA LEU A 165 -18.71 -2.14 -34.86
C LEU A 165 -17.71 -1.46 -33.93
N GLY A 166 -16.54 -1.06 -34.46
CA GLY A 166 -15.54 -0.31 -33.70
C GLY A 166 -16.09 1.01 -33.16
N PHE A 167 -16.85 1.74 -33.96
CA PHE A 167 -17.52 2.98 -33.56
C PHE A 167 -18.60 2.70 -32.50
N ALA A 168 -19.41 1.67 -32.68
CA ALA A 168 -20.44 1.29 -31.70
C ALA A 168 -19.83 0.91 -30.34
N LEU A 169 -18.78 0.09 -30.33
CA LEU A 169 -18.05 -0.29 -29.13
C LEU A 169 -17.38 0.91 -28.45
N PHE A 170 -16.73 1.77 -29.24
CA PHE A 170 -16.13 3.00 -28.72
C PHE A 170 -17.19 3.92 -28.08
N PHE A 171 -18.35 4.07 -28.70
CA PHE A 171 -19.45 4.88 -28.14
C PHE A 171 -19.98 4.31 -26.82
N ILE A 172 -20.13 2.98 -26.73
CA ILE A 172 -20.51 2.29 -25.49
C ILE A 172 -19.49 2.59 -24.39
N ILE A 173 -18.18 2.38 -24.66
CA ILE A 173 -17.11 2.61 -23.70
C ILE A 173 -17.11 4.08 -23.25
N PHE A 174 -17.22 5.02 -24.17
CA PHE A 174 -17.23 6.45 -23.88
C PHE A 174 -18.38 6.86 -22.94
N LYS A 175 -19.57 6.25 -23.12
CA LYS A 175 -20.73 6.49 -22.25
C LYS A 175 -20.64 5.80 -20.90
N VAL A 176 -20.07 4.62 -20.83
CA VAL A 176 -20.02 3.79 -19.62
C VAL A 176 -18.88 4.24 -18.68
N MET A 177 -17.76 4.73 -19.22
CA MET A 177 -16.59 5.12 -18.46
C MET A 177 -16.86 6.12 -17.32
N PRO A 178 -17.55 7.26 -17.56
CA PRO A 178 -17.87 8.19 -16.48
C PRO A 178 -18.81 7.60 -15.42
N LEU A 179 -19.66 6.65 -15.80
CA LEU A 179 -20.53 5.94 -14.85
C LEU A 179 -19.69 5.04 -13.94
N PHE A 180 -18.78 4.24 -14.47
CA PHE A 180 -17.87 3.43 -13.65
C PHE A 180 -17.00 4.27 -12.70
N GLN A 181 -16.49 5.41 -13.16
CA GLN A 181 -15.74 6.32 -12.29
C GLN A 181 -16.58 6.83 -11.09
N ARG A 182 -17.87 7.08 -11.31
CA ARG A 182 -18.80 7.45 -10.21
C ARG A 182 -19.03 6.26 -9.27
N VAL A 183 -19.26 5.08 -9.84
CA VAL A 183 -19.43 3.84 -9.07
C VAL A 183 -18.22 3.58 -8.18
N PHE A 184 -16.99 3.65 -8.71
CA PHE A 184 -15.77 3.44 -7.91
C PHE A 184 -15.65 4.46 -6.77
N LYS A 185 -15.92 5.76 -7.01
CA LYS A 185 -15.93 6.77 -5.95
C LYS A 185 -16.96 6.50 -4.84
N LYS A 186 -18.12 5.93 -5.21
CA LYS A 186 -19.14 5.53 -4.22
C LYS A 186 -18.73 4.25 -3.49
N TYR A 187 -18.05 3.33 -4.15
CA TYR A 187 -17.48 2.13 -3.54
C TYR A 187 -16.45 2.49 -2.46
N ASP A 188 -15.57 3.46 -2.75
CA ASP A 188 -14.59 3.93 -1.75
C ASP A 188 -15.32 4.44 -0.50
N LYS A 189 -16.39 5.24 -0.65
CA LYS A 189 -17.20 5.73 0.47
C LYS A 189 -17.90 4.62 1.26
N ILE A 190 -18.37 3.56 0.57
CA ILE A 190 -18.94 2.38 1.25
C ILE A 190 -17.87 1.68 2.06
N ASN A 191 -16.70 1.46 1.49
CA ASN A 191 -15.59 0.81 2.17
C ASN A 191 -15.15 1.60 3.41
N ASP A 192 -15.05 2.92 3.32
CA ASP A 192 -14.77 3.80 4.46
C ASP A 192 -15.83 3.64 5.55
N SER A 193 -17.12 3.65 5.17
CA SER A 193 -18.23 3.47 6.11
C SER A 193 -18.26 2.09 6.77
N ILE A 194 -17.94 1.02 6.02
CA ILE A 194 -17.80 -0.34 6.55
C ILE A 194 -16.63 -0.40 7.55
N GLN A 195 -15.48 0.15 7.20
CA GLN A 195 -14.31 0.17 8.05
C GLN A 195 -14.56 0.95 9.35
N GLU A 196 -15.22 2.10 9.26
CA GLU A 196 -15.64 2.89 10.41
C GLU A 196 -16.58 2.09 11.33
N ASN A 197 -17.62 1.48 10.75
CA ASN A 197 -18.61 0.68 11.48
C ASN A 197 -17.98 -0.53 12.18
N ILE A 198 -17.15 -1.32 11.46
CA ILE A 198 -16.48 -2.49 12.02
C ILE A 198 -15.50 -2.07 13.12
N SER A 199 -14.74 -1.00 12.93
CA SER A 199 -13.81 -0.49 13.95
C SER A 199 -14.57 0.02 15.18
N GLY A 200 -15.73 0.64 14.97
CA GLY A 200 -16.61 1.17 16.00
C GLY A 200 -17.72 0.21 16.45
N ILE A 201 -17.69 -1.08 16.11
CA ILE A 201 -18.82 -2.00 16.32
C ILE A 201 -19.26 -2.11 17.78
N ARG A 202 -18.32 -2.00 18.73
CA ARG A 202 -18.62 -2.00 20.15
C ARG A 202 -19.45 -0.77 20.56
N VAL A 203 -19.19 0.38 19.94
CA VAL A 203 -19.96 1.62 20.14
C VAL A 203 -21.36 1.46 19.55
N VAL A 204 -21.47 0.97 18.31
CA VAL A 204 -22.76 0.71 17.66
C VAL A 204 -23.62 -0.20 18.54
N LYS A 205 -23.02 -1.30 19.06
CA LYS A 205 -23.71 -2.25 19.96
C LYS A 205 -24.09 -1.63 21.31
N SER A 206 -23.19 -0.88 21.93
CA SER A 206 -23.46 -0.29 23.26
C SER A 206 -24.54 0.80 23.22
N TYR A 207 -24.71 1.48 22.08
CA TYR A 207 -25.74 2.50 21.90
C TYR A 207 -26.99 1.99 21.18
N VAL A 208 -27.07 0.68 20.86
CA VAL A 208 -28.19 0.04 20.16
C VAL A 208 -28.54 0.77 18.85
N ARG A 209 -27.52 1.04 18.04
CA ARG A 209 -27.65 1.80 16.78
C ARG A 209 -27.54 0.95 15.52
N GLU A 210 -27.69 -0.36 15.63
CA GLU A 210 -27.58 -1.31 14.50
C GLU A 210 -28.53 -0.95 13.35
N GLU A 211 -29.81 -0.67 13.64
CA GLU A 211 -30.78 -0.34 12.60
C GLU A 211 -30.43 0.96 11.85
N TYR A 212 -29.86 1.95 12.55
CA TYR A 212 -29.42 3.18 11.93
C TYR A 212 -28.28 2.93 10.95
N GLU A 213 -27.27 2.16 11.38
CA GLU A 213 -26.11 1.81 10.53
C GLU A 213 -26.53 0.90 9.35
N ILE A 214 -27.46 -0.04 9.56
CA ILE A 214 -28.02 -0.87 8.48
C ILE A 214 -28.69 0.01 7.43
N LYS A 215 -29.58 0.93 7.82
CA LYS A 215 -30.25 1.85 6.89
C LYS A 215 -29.26 2.76 6.14
N LYS A 216 -28.24 3.27 6.83
CA LYS A 216 -27.15 4.08 6.25
C LYS A 216 -26.42 3.28 5.18
N PHE A 217 -26.05 2.03 5.47
CA PHE A 217 -25.39 1.12 4.54
C PHE A 217 -26.29 0.76 3.36
N GLU A 218 -27.54 0.37 3.59
CA GLU A 218 -28.52 0.03 2.55
C GLU A 218 -28.75 1.19 1.58
N SER A 219 -28.84 2.42 2.08
CA SER A 219 -28.95 3.62 1.24
C SER A 219 -27.72 3.80 0.34
N ALA A 220 -26.52 3.68 0.91
CA ALA A 220 -25.27 3.80 0.16
C ALA A 220 -25.09 2.67 -0.86
N ALA A 221 -25.39 1.43 -0.47
CA ALA A 221 -25.35 0.26 -1.33
C ALA A 221 -26.39 0.35 -2.46
N GLY A 222 -27.60 0.84 -2.15
CA GLY A 222 -28.65 1.08 -3.14
C GLY A 222 -28.26 2.12 -4.21
N ASP A 223 -27.57 3.18 -3.80
CA ASP A 223 -27.04 4.19 -4.72
C ASP A 223 -25.94 3.65 -5.64
N VAL A 224 -25.07 2.77 -5.13
CA VAL A 224 -24.07 2.08 -5.96
C VAL A 224 -24.76 1.12 -6.92
N ALA A 225 -25.68 0.30 -6.43
CA ALA A 225 -26.43 -0.65 -7.26
C ALA A 225 -27.17 0.05 -8.40
N LYS A 226 -27.77 1.22 -8.14
CA LYS A 226 -28.45 2.02 -9.16
C LYS A 226 -27.54 2.53 -10.26
N ASP A 227 -26.37 3.07 -9.90
CA ASP A 227 -25.41 3.56 -10.88
C ASP A 227 -24.71 2.41 -11.62
N PHE A 228 -24.40 1.32 -10.92
CA PHE A 228 -23.85 0.11 -11.52
C PHE A 228 -24.82 -0.51 -12.53
N THR A 229 -26.11 -0.65 -12.16
CA THR A 229 -27.15 -1.14 -13.06
C THR A 229 -27.31 -0.27 -14.31
N ARG A 230 -27.14 1.06 -14.19
CA ARG A 230 -27.16 1.94 -15.37
C ARG A 230 -25.97 1.72 -16.29
N ALA A 231 -24.78 1.53 -15.72
CA ALA A 231 -23.57 1.22 -16.49
C ALA A 231 -23.70 -0.13 -17.17
N GLU A 232 -24.14 -1.16 -16.45
CA GLU A 232 -24.31 -2.52 -16.97
C GLU A 232 -25.41 -2.60 -18.06
N LYS A 233 -26.51 -1.87 -17.93
CA LYS A 233 -27.53 -1.79 -18.98
C LYS A 233 -26.98 -1.28 -20.31
N ILE A 234 -26.07 -0.30 -20.29
CA ILE A 234 -25.42 0.19 -21.52
C ILE A 234 -24.39 -0.84 -22.01
N LEU A 235 -23.63 -1.44 -21.12
CA LEU A 235 -22.64 -2.46 -21.45
C LEU A 235 -23.28 -3.73 -22.03
N ALA A 236 -24.48 -4.09 -21.55
CA ALA A 236 -25.24 -5.24 -22.03
C ALA A 236 -25.58 -5.18 -23.52
N PHE A 237 -25.62 -3.98 -24.12
CA PHE A 237 -25.80 -3.85 -25.59
C PHE A 237 -24.59 -4.35 -26.39
N ASN A 238 -23.42 -4.51 -25.76
CA ASN A 238 -22.21 -4.99 -26.42
C ASN A 238 -22.42 -6.37 -27.07
N GLY A 239 -23.00 -7.34 -26.32
CA GLY A 239 -23.31 -8.67 -26.83
C GLY A 239 -24.27 -8.66 -28.04
N PRO A 240 -25.48 -8.09 -27.91
CA PRO A 240 -26.44 -8.02 -29.02
C PRO A 240 -25.92 -7.30 -30.27
N ILE A 241 -25.20 -6.18 -30.13
CA ILE A 241 -24.64 -5.46 -31.29
C ILE A 241 -23.60 -6.32 -32.00
N MET A 242 -22.74 -7.01 -31.22
CA MET A 242 -21.77 -7.93 -31.77
C MET A 242 -22.44 -9.10 -32.49
N GLN A 243 -23.44 -9.73 -31.87
CA GLN A 243 -24.17 -10.85 -32.47
C GLN A 243 -24.91 -10.44 -33.74
N PHE A 244 -25.47 -9.24 -33.74
CA PHE A 244 -26.13 -8.68 -34.92
C PHE A 244 -25.13 -8.45 -36.08
N ALA A 245 -23.95 -7.92 -35.77
CA ALA A 245 -22.89 -7.75 -36.75
C ALA A 245 -22.45 -9.10 -37.34
N ILE A 246 -22.26 -10.14 -36.49
CA ILE A 246 -21.95 -11.51 -36.92
C ILE A 246 -23.03 -12.04 -37.89
N TYR A 247 -24.29 -11.98 -37.50
CA TYR A 247 -25.37 -12.53 -38.30
C TYR A 247 -25.52 -11.79 -39.66
N ILE A 248 -25.42 -10.47 -39.67
CA ILE A 248 -25.48 -9.71 -40.93
C ILE A 248 -24.30 -10.05 -41.85
N SER A 249 -23.09 -10.09 -41.29
CA SER A 249 -21.91 -10.42 -42.08
C SER A 249 -21.99 -11.85 -42.65
N ASN A 250 -22.39 -12.84 -41.80
CA ASN A 250 -22.58 -14.22 -42.22
C ASN A 250 -23.60 -14.34 -43.39
N ILE A 251 -24.76 -13.67 -43.26
CA ILE A 251 -25.79 -13.68 -44.28
C ILE A 251 -25.25 -13.05 -45.58
N LEU A 252 -24.58 -11.90 -45.49
CA LEU A 252 -24.03 -11.23 -46.67
C LEU A 252 -22.93 -12.06 -47.36
N ILE A 253 -22.02 -12.63 -46.56
CA ILE A 253 -20.94 -13.51 -47.07
C ILE A 253 -21.52 -14.77 -47.72
N ALA A 254 -22.52 -15.40 -47.06
CA ALA A 254 -23.15 -16.62 -47.59
C ALA A 254 -23.91 -16.35 -48.90
N ILE A 255 -24.74 -15.29 -48.96
CA ILE A 255 -25.55 -14.95 -50.13
C ILE A 255 -24.62 -14.52 -51.30
N LEU A 256 -23.72 -13.56 -51.06
CA LEU A 256 -22.84 -13.03 -52.12
C LEU A 256 -21.80 -14.06 -52.53
N GLY A 257 -21.29 -14.85 -51.57
CA GLY A 257 -20.35 -15.95 -51.81
C GLY A 257 -21.00 -17.07 -52.63
N ALA A 258 -22.21 -17.54 -52.26
CA ALA A 258 -22.93 -18.54 -53.02
C ALA A 258 -23.25 -18.05 -54.44
N ARG A 259 -23.68 -16.79 -54.57
CA ARG A 259 -23.92 -16.19 -55.90
C ARG A 259 -22.64 -16.13 -56.74
N LEU A 260 -21.50 -15.81 -56.13
CA LEU A 260 -20.21 -15.77 -56.83
C LEU A 260 -19.79 -17.19 -57.29
N ILE A 261 -19.91 -18.19 -56.43
CA ILE A 261 -19.62 -19.59 -56.74
C ILE A 261 -20.45 -20.09 -57.91
N ILE A 262 -21.77 -19.84 -57.90
CA ILE A 262 -22.67 -20.29 -58.95
C ILE A 262 -22.38 -19.55 -60.28
N ASN A 263 -22.24 -18.22 -60.27
CA ASN A 263 -22.06 -17.43 -61.48
C ASN A 263 -20.71 -17.66 -62.15
N THR A 264 -19.67 -18.03 -61.41
CA THR A 264 -18.32 -18.23 -61.93
C THR A 264 -17.94 -19.71 -62.06
N ASN A 265 -18.89 -20.63 -61.81
CA ASN A 265 -18.63 -22.09 -61.83
C ASN A 265 -17.38 -22.44 -60.98
N GLN A 266 -17.29 -21.85 -59.75
CA GLN A 266 -16.19 -22.05 -58.81
C GLN A 266 -14.81 -21.54 -59.28
N VAL A 267 -14.73 -20.66 -60.25
CA VAL A 267 -13.44 -20.10 -60.73
C VAL A 267 -12.97 -18.97 -59.80
N ASP A 268 -13.84 -18.02 -59.44
CA ASP A 268 -13.48 -16.87 -58.60
C ASP A 268 -13.53 -17.17 -57.09
N LEU A 269 -14.32 -18.17 -56.67
CA LEU A 269 -14.47 -18.56 -55.28
C LEU A 269 -14.90 -20.04 -55.20
N LYS A 270 -14.27 -20.80 -54.33
CA LYS A 270 -14.61 -22.20 -54.03
C LYS A 270 -15.36 -22.34 -52.73
N VAL A 271 -15.97 -23.53 -52.49
CA VAL A 271 -16.75 -23.79 -51.27
C VAL A 271 -15.89 -23.77 -50.02
N GLY A 272 -14.68 -24.35 -50.08
CA GLY A 272 -13.74 -24.31 -48.95
C GLY A 272 -13.26 -22.90 -48.64
N GLU A 273 -13.03 -22.08 -49.67
CA GLU A 273 -12.65 -20.68 -49.53
C GLU A 273 -13.77 -19.85 -48.85
N LEU A 274 -15.05 -20.11 -49.22
CA LEU A 274 -16.20 -19.49 -48.52
C LEU A 274 -16.24 -19.88 -47.03
N THR A 275 -16.01 -21.15 -46.72
CA THR A 275 -15.95 -21.62 -45.34
C THR A 275 -14.85 -20.93 -44.53
N SER A 276 -13.69 -20.68 -45.16
CA SER A 276 -12.59 -19.95 -44.54
C SER A 276 -12.93 -18.48 -44.27
N LEU A 277 -13.67 -17.83 -45.16
CA LEU A 277 -14.14 -16.44 -44.95
C LEU A 277 -15.07 -16.34 -43.71
N LEU A 278 -15.95 -17.33 -43.52
CA LEU A 278 -16.78 -17.41 -42.32
C LEU A 278 -15.96 -17.60 -41.03
N ALA A 279 -14.87 -18.39 -41.12
CA ALA A 279 -13.94 -18.55 -40.00
C ALA A 279 -13.17 -17.25 -39.70
N TYR A 280 -12.71 -16.52 -40.74
CA TYR A 280 -12.05 -15.21 -40.54
C TYR A 280 -12.99 -14.16 -39.97
N GLU A 281 -14.26 -14.18 -40.33
CA GLU A 281 -15.27 -13.33 -39.72
C GLU A 281 -15.26 -13.45 -38.19
N MET A 282 -15.35 -14.67 -37.69
CA MET A 282 -15.34 -14.91 -36.24
C MET A 282 -14.05 -14.46 -35.57
N GLN A 283 -12.89 -14.63 -36.23
CA GLN A 283 -11.59 -14.15 -35.76
C GLN A 283 -11.52 -12.61 -35.70
N ILE A 284 -11.97 -11.93 -36.77
CA ILE A 284 -11.99 -10.46 -36.87
C ILE A 284 -12.87 -9.86 -35.78
N LEU A 285 -14.10 -10.34 -35.66
CA LEU A 285 -15.08 -9.77 -34.72
C LEU A 285 -14.71 -10.07 -33.26
N SER A 286 -14.23 -11.28 -32.94
CA SER A 286 -13.75 -11.60 -31.60
C SER A 286 -12.50 -10.80 -31.23
N SER A 287 -11.61 -10.52 -32.17
CA SER A 287 -10.44 -9.66 -31.92
C SER A 287 -10.84 -8.23 -31.53
N LEU A 288 -11.88 -7.69 -32.17
CA LEU A 288 -12.41 -6.36 -31.87
C LEU A 288 -13.01 -6.30 -30.46
N MET A 289 -13.69 -7.36 -30.04
CA MET A 289 -14.20 -7.49 -28.66
C MET A 289 -13.05 -7.53 -27.63
N MET A 290 -11.96 -8.24 -27.94
CA MET A 290 -10.76 -8.26 -27.09
C MET A 290 -10.14 -6.87 -26.95
N VAL A 291 -10.07 -6.07 -28.03
CA VAL A 291 -9.57 -4.69 -27.98
C VAL A 291 -10.43 -3.84 -27.02
N SER A 292 -11.75 -3.97 -27.07
CA SER A 292 -12.67 -3.29 -26.15
C SER A 292 -12.38 -3.64 -24.69
N MET A 293 -12.21 -4.92 -24.38
CA MET A 293 -11.91 -5.40 -23.02
C MET A 293 -10.57 -4.87 -22.50
N ILE A 294 -9.53 -4.86 -23.34
CA ILE A 294 -8.21 -4.32 -22.99
C ILE A 294 -8.31 -2.85 -22.62
N PHE A 295 -9.06 -2.07 -23.38
CA PHE A 295 -9.21 -0.64 -23.12
C PHE A 295 -9.82 -0.37 -21.74
N VAL A 296 -10.86 -1.13 -21.35
CA VAL A 296 -11.47 -1.05 -20.02
C VAL A 296 -10.45 -1.37 -18.93
N MET A 297 -9.71 -2.48 -19.08
CA MET A 297 -8.72 -2.91 -18.08
C MET A 297 -7.57 -1.92 -17.91
N ILE A 298 -7.05 -1.37 -18.98
CA ILE A 298 -6.01 -0.32 -18.91
C ILE A 298 -6.53 0.90 -18.15
N THR A 299 -7.76 1.32 -18.44
CA THR A 299 -8.34 2.50 -17.79
C THR A 299 -8.54 2.31 -16.29
N ILE A 300 -8.98 1.13 -15.85
CA ILE A 300 -9.08 0.79 -14.41
C ILE A 300 -7.69 0.83 -13.74
N SER A 301 -6.64 0.46 -14.46
CA SER A 301 -5.29 0.38 -13.89
C SER A 301 -4.52 1.70 -13.85
N ILE A 302 -4.91 2.71 -14.64
CA ILE A 302 -4.23 4.01 -14.66
C ILE A 302 -4.19 4.68 -13.27
N PRO A 303 -5.30 4.76 -12.50
CA PRO A 303 -5.26 5.28 -11.13
C PRO A 303 -4.34 4.50 -10.20
N CYS A 304 -4.34 3.14 -10.30
CA CYS A 304 -3.46 2.28 -9.51
C CYS A 304 -1.98 2.55 -9.83
N MET A 305 -1.64 2.66 -11.13
CA MET A 305 -0.29 3.01 -11.57
C MET A 305 0.15 4.38 -11.05
N LYS A 306 -0.77 5.35 -10.98
CA LYS A 306 -0.49 6.70 -10.48
C LYS A 306 -0.18 6.65 -8.99
N ARG A 307 -1.02 6.00 -8.17
CA ARG A 307 -0.80 5.86 -6.72
C ARG A 307 0.52 5.15 -6.39
N ILE A 308 0.86 4.08 -7.12
CA ILE A 308 2.15 3.40 -6.97
C ILE A 308 3.31 4.33 -7.33
N ALA A 309 3.19 5.07 -8.43
CA ALA A 309 4.25 5.98 -8.88
C ALA A 309 4.45 7.17 -7.92
N GLU A 310 3.41 7.63 -7.23
CA GLU A 310 3.51 8.64 -6.18
C GLU A 310 4.46 8.17 -5.08
N VAL A 311 4.23 6.99 -4.51
CA VAL A 311 5.10 6.44 -3.46
C VAL A 311 6.52 6.18 -3.95
N LEU A 312 6.68 5.62 -5.16
CA LEU A 312 8.00 5.30 -5.72
C LEU A 312 8.84 6.54 -6.07
N ASN A 313 8.20 7.68 -6.31
CA ASN A 313 8.88 8.94 -6.65
C ASN A 313 8.95 9.91 -5.46
N GLU A 314 8.34 9.56 -4.32
CA GLU A 314 8.44 10.36 -3.10
C GLU A 314 9.83 10.18 -2.50
N ASP A 315 10.51 11.26 -2.19
CA ASP A 315 11.81 11.22 -1.54
C ASP A 315 11.67 11.49 -0.04
N SER A 316 12.51 10.80 0.77
CA SER A 316 12.54 11.04 2.21
C SER A 316 12.92 12.49 2.48
N THR A 317 12.14 13.15 3.35
CA THR A 317 12.44 14.54 3.75
C THR A 317 13.63 14.62 4.70
N ILE A 318 13.97 13.50 5.37
CA ILE A 318 15.11 13.38 6.26
C ILE A 318 16.14 12.45 5.63
N ILE A 319 17.32 13.00 5.37
CA ILE A 319 18.45 12.27 4.79
C ILE A 319 19.71 12.52 5.64
N ASN A 320 20.67 11.61 5.54
CA ASN A 320 22.00 11.80 6.13
C ASN A 320 22.74 12.94 5.43
N PRO A 321 23.53 13.75 6.16
CA PRO A 321 24.43 14.72 5.55
C PRO A 321 25.57 14.01 4.79
N GLU A 322 26.31 14.77 3.95
CA GLU A 322 27.44 14.20 3.17
C GLU A 322 28.55 13.65 4.07
N ASN A 323 28.81 14.27 5.22
CA ASN A 323 29.82 13.85 6.19
C ASN A 323 29.17 13.65 7.58
N PRO A 324 28.45 12.54 7.82
CA PRO A 324 27.72 12.35 9.05
C PRO A 324 28.66 12.08 10.24
N VAL A 325 28.24 12.54 11.41
CA VAL A 325 28.88 12.21 12.68
C VAL A 325 28.36 10.86 13.17
N TYR A 326 29.28 9.94 13.49
CA TYR A 326 28.96 8.55 13.89
C TYR A 326 29.07 8.29 15.40
N GLU A 327 29.13 9.32 16.23
CA GLU A 327 29.21 9.15 17.68
C GLU A 327 28.47 10.29 18.39
N VAL A 328 27.61 9.92 19.34
CA VAL A 328 26.98 10.82 20.31
C VAL A 328 27.76 10.74 21.62
N THR A 329 28.49 11.78 21.94
CA THR A 329 29.46 11.77 23.05
C THR A 329 28.82 11.78 24.43
N ASN A 330 27.73 12.54 24.62
CA ASN A 330 27.05 12.72 25.89
C ASN A 330 25.53 12.91 25.69
N GLY A 331 24.79 13.01 26.78
CA GLY A 331 23.33 13.21 26.80
C GLY A 331 22.87 14.65 26.90
N ASN A 332 23.72 15.65 26.59
CA ASN A 332 23.31 17.05 26.56
C ASN A 332 22.28 17.28 25.45
N ILE A 333 21.27 18.13 25.74
CA ILE A 333 20.24 18.51 24.77
C ILE A 333 20.08 20.02 24.82
N SER A 334 20.13 20.71 23.68
CA SER A 334 19.78 22.11 23.62
C SER A 334 18.84 22.44 22.46
N PHE A 335 17.90 23.33 22.72
CA PHE A 335 17.02 23.96 21.74
C PHE A 335 17.37 25.44 21.67
N GLU A 336 17.67 25.93 20.48
CA GLU A 336 18.08 27.32 20.23
C GLU A 336 17.07 27.95 19.26
N ASN A 337 16.14 28.76 19.77
CA ASN A 337 15.09 29.48 19.01
C ASN A 337 14.27 28.53 18.10
N VAL A 338 13.88 27.37 18.60
CA VAL A 338 13.25 26.33 17.80
C VAL A 338 11.77 26.60 17.61
N SER A 339 11.35 26.67 16.33
CA SER A 339 9.94 26.66 15.92
C SER A 339 9.69 25.50 14.97
N PHE A 340 8.48 24.91 15.03
CA PHE A 340 8.14 23.74 14.23
C PHE A 340 6.69 23.74 13.76
N LYS A 341 6.48 23.28 12.51
CA LYS A 341 5.18 23.01 11.87
C LYS A 341 5.16 21.62 11.27
N TYR A 342 4.09 20.86 11.45
CA TYR A 342 3.90 19.55 10.80
C TYR A 342 3.67 19.66 9.28
N SER A 343 3.21 20.80 8.80
CA SER A 343 3.01 21.07 7.38
C SER A 343 3.39 22.51 7.06
N LYS A 344 4.07 22.70 5.94
CA LYS A 344 4.39 24.05 5.41
C LYS A 344 3.13 24.91 5.16
N LYS A 345 1.96 24.26 5.01
CA LYS A 345 0.66 24.92 4.82
C LYS A 345 -0.07 25.24 6.12
N ALA A 346 0.44 24.77 7.27
CA ALA A 346 -0.20 25.05 8.55
C ALA A 346 -0.08 26.54 8.91
N GLU A 347 -1.19 27.13 9.33
CA GLU A 347 -1.23 28.54 9.74
C GLU A 347 -0.51 28.78 11.07
N LYS A 348 -0.58 27.79 12.00
CA LYS A 348 0.02 27.88 13.33
C LYS A 348 1.22 26.95 13.48
N ASN A 349 2.19 27.41 14.24
CA ASN A 349 3.30 26.57 14.69
C ASN A 349 2.78 25.57 15.76
N ALA A 350 3.34 24.37 15.75
CA ALA A 350 3.16 23.41 16.83
C ALA A 350 4.11 23.72 18.01
N LEU A 351 5.29 24.25 17.72
CA LEU A 351 6.23 24.78 18.71
C LEU A 351 6.66 26.20 18.31
N ASN A 352 6.75 27.11 19.28
CA ASN A 352 7.12 28.50 19.08
C ASN A 352 8.33 28.86 19.92
N ASN A 353 9.41 29.30 19.27
CA ASN A 353 10.59 29.88 19.89
C ASN A 353 11.08 29.16 21.17
N ILE A 354 11.21 27.85 21.10
CA ILE A 354 11.67 27.03 22.21
C ILE A 354 13.15 27.26 22.45
N ASN A 355 13.49 27.63 23.70
CA ASN A 355 14.86 27.75 24.20
C ASN A 355 14.99 26.90 25.47
N LEU A 356 15.84 25.87 25.43
CA LEU A 356 15.97 24.89 26.49
C LEU A 356 17.39 24.32 26.52
N ASN A 357 17.93 24.10 27.71
CA ASN A 357 19.21 23.44 27.90
C ASN A 357 19.09 22.37 28.99
N ILE A 358 19.41 21.12 28.65
CA ILE A 358 19.38 19.95 29.52
C ILE A 358 20.79 19.36 29.56
N LYS A 359 21.32 19.16 30.78
CA LYS A 359 22.64 18.55 30.97
C LYS A 359 22.56 17.02 30.96
N SER A 360 23.64 16.38 30.54
CA SER A 360 23.75 14.91 30.57
C SER A 360 23.50 14.36 31.99
N GLY A 361 22.74 13.28 32.08
CA GLY A 361 22.34 12.64 33.33
C GLY A 361 21.12 13.24 34.04
N GLN A 362 20.68 14.46 33.68
CA GLN A 362 19.48 15.06 34.27
C GLN A 362 18.21 14.29 33.99
N THR A 363 17.31 14.29 34.96
CA THR A 363 15.93 13.84 34.80
C THR A 363 15.03 15.06 34.59
N VAL A 364 14.37 15.13 33.43
CA VAL A 364 13.49 16.24 33.05
C VAL A 364 12.04 15.77 33.01
N GLY A 365 11.17 16.39 33.78
CA GLY A 365 9.72 16.20 33.71
C GLY A 365 9.09 17.20 32.73
N ILE A 366 8.13 16.78 31.93
CA ILE A 366 7.35 17.67 31.04
C ILE A 366 5.87 17.53 31.38
N ILE A 367 5.22 18.64 31.70
CA ILE A 367 3.79 18.70 32.01
C ILE A 367 3.11 19.79 31.18
N GLY A 368 1.82 19.67 30.98
CA GLY A 368 0.99 20.64 30.27
C GLY A 368 -0.32 20.01 29.79
N GLY A 369 -1.25 20.81 29.38
CA GLY A 369 -2.56 20.39 28.89
C GLY A 369 -2.48 19.49 27.63
N THR A 370 -3.60 18.85 27.29
CA THR A 370 -3.72 18.14 26.01
C THR A 370 -3.57 19.13 24.87
N GLY A 371 -2.74 18.81 23.87
CA GLY A 371 -2.47 19.72 22.74
C GLY A 371 -1.35 20.75 23.01
N SER A 372 -0.69 20.75 24.17
CA SER A 372 0.45 21.67 24.45
C SER A 372 1.76 21.33 23.74
N SER A 373 1.76 20.34 22.82
CA SER A 373 2.89 19.95 21.95
C SER A 373 4.07 19.27 22.64
N LYS A 374 3.86 18.61 23.79
CA LYS A 374 4.90 17.85 24.51
C LYS A 374 5.55 16.76 23.68
N THR A 375 4.73 15.91 23.04
CA THR A 375 5.20 14.85 22.12
C THR A 375 5.97 15.44 20.94
N THR A 376 5.54 16.60 20.42
CA THR A 376 6.23 17.28 19.32
C THR A 376 7.65 17.68 19.72
N LEU A 377 7.83 18.21 20.95
CA LEU A 377 9.15 18.62 21.45
C LEU A 377 10.15 17.46 21.44
N ILE A 378 9.74 16.30 21.98
CA ILE A 378 10.64 15.14 22.08
C ILE A 378 10.93 14.48 20.74
N GLN A 379 10.01 14.57 19.76
CA GLN A 379 10.22 14.01 18.43
C GLN A 379 11.35 14.70 17.66
N LEU A 380 11.65 15.98 17.98
CA LEU A 380 12.76 16.71 17.38
C LEU A 380 14.12 16.25 17.91
N ILE A 381 14.20 15.74 19.15
CA ILE A 381 15.46 15.26 19.75
C ILE A 381 16.00 14.04 19.00
N SER A 382 15.15 13.09 18.64
CA SER A 382 15.51 11.90 17.86
C SER A 382 15.45 12.12 16.35
N ARG A 383 15.28 13.37 15.92
CA ARG A 383 15.14 13.75 14.50
C ARG A 383 14.11 12.89 13.76
N LEU A 384 12.91 12.73 14.35
CA LEU A 384 11.76 12.14 13.63
C LEU A 384 11.15 13.16 12.67
N TYR A 385 11.32 14.46 12.97
CA TYR A 385 11.04 15.61 12.13
C TYR A 385 12.22 16.59 12.20
N ASP A 386 12.43 17.38 11.17
CA ASP A 386 13.36 18.50 11.16
C ASP A 386 12.66 19.79 11.62
N THR A 387 13.39 20.67 12.30
CA THR A 387 12.90 21.97 12.74
C THR A 387 12.53 22.86 11.55
N SER A 388 11.47 23.68 11.69
CA SER A 388 11.15 24.74 10.70
C SER A 388 12.10 25.91 10.83
N GLU A 389 12.46 26.29 12.07
CA GLU A 389 13.39 27.35 12.42
C GLU A 389 14.17 26.95 13.66
N GLY A 390 15.37 27.50 13.85
CA GLY A 390 16.23 27.20 14.97
C GLY A 390 16.98 25.88 14.86
N VAL A 391 17.68 25.50 15.92
CA VAL A 391 18.58 24.34 15.95
C VAL A 391 18.32 23.52 17.20
N VAL A 392 18.24 22.18 17.03
CA VAL A 392 18.25 21.21 18.13
C VAL A 392 19.61 20.52 18.14
N LYS A 393 20.25 20.51 19.29
CA LYS A 393 21.55 19.84 19.49
C LYS A 393 21.42 18.69 20.47
N VAL A 394 22.14 17.61 20.19
CA VAL A 394 22.33 16.45 21.05
C VAL A 394 23.82 16.19 21.15
N GLY A 395 24.36 16.01 22.34
CA GLY A 395 25.80 15.84 22.52
C GLY A 395 26.61 17.02 21.96
N ASP A 396 26.07 18.24 22.11
CA ASP A 396 26.65 19.52 21.69
C ASP A 396 26.75 19.74 20.16
N LYS A 397 26.17 18.85 19.33
CA LYS A 397 26.12 18.97 17.86
C LYS A 397 24.68 19.01 17.35
N ASP A 398 24.45 19.68 16.21
CA ASP A 398 23.15 19.70 15.56
C ASP A 398 22.70 18.28 15.21
N VAL A 399 21.45 17.93 15.51
CA VAL A 399 20.86 16.63 15.16
C VAL A 399 20.92 16.33 13.66
N LYS A 400 21.03 17.36 12.82
CA LYS A 400 21.17 17.25 11.37
C LYS A 400 22.55 16.81 10.90
N GLU A 401 23.58 16.97 11.74
CA GLU A 401 24.96 16.56 11.43
C GLU A 401 25.22 15.07 11.65
N TYR A 402 24.38 14.39 12.43
CA TYR A 402 24.56 12.98 12.73
C TYR A 402 24.09 12.05 11.60
N ASP A 403 24.72 10.87 11.56
CA ASP A 403 24.07 9.71 10.95
C ASP A 403 22.79 9.39 11.71
N ILE A 404 21.68 9.22 10.97
CA ILE A 404 20.33 9.05 11.54
C ILE A 404 20.27 7.81 12.44
N VAL A 405 20.93 6.72 12.06
CA VAL A 405 20.95 5.48 12.84
C VAL A 405 21.69 5.71 14.15
N THR A 406 22.88 6.30 14.09
CA THR A 406 23.70 6.63 15.25
C THR A 406 22.96 7.54 16.25
N LEU A 407 22.30 8.58 15.77
CA LEU A 407 21.51 9.46 16.63
C LEU A 407 20.35 8.69 17.29
N ARG A 408 19.60 7.93 16.52
CA ARG A 408 18.45 7.15 17.03
C ARG A 408 18.84 5.97 17.89
N ASP A 409 20.07 5.48 17.80
CA ASP A 409 20.60 4.48 18.72
C ASP A 409 20.99 5.10 20.05
N ALA A 410 21.50 6.32 20.05
CA ALA A 410 21.79 7.07 21.29
C ALA A 410 20.54 7.62 21.98
N VAL A 411 19.42 7.81 21.27
CA VAL A 411 18.16 8.35 21.78
C VAL A 411 17.06 7.28 21.70
N SER A 412 16.74 6.66 22.82
CA SER A 412 15.63 5.70 22.89
C SER A 412 14.33 6.40 23.28
N VAL A 413 13.26 6.07 22.58
CA VAL A 413 11.93 6.65 22.80
C VAL A 413 10.92 5.56 23.09
N VAL A 414 10.24 5.64 24.24
CA VAL A 414 9.03 4.85 24.52
C VAL A 414 7.82 5.73 24.20
N LEU A 415 7.14 5.40 23.12
CA LEU A 415 6.02 6.20 22.61
C LEU A 415 4.76 6.02 23.48
N GLN A 416 3.89 7.02 23.48
CA GLN A 416 2.59 6.97 24.15
C GLN A 416 1.77 5.75 23.70
N LYS A 417 1.79 5.44 22.39
CA LYS A 417 1.11 4.29 21.82
C LYS A 417 2.07 3.10 21.74
N ASN A 418 2.09 2.30 22.78
CA ASN A 418 2.96 1.13 22.89
C ASN A 418 2.52 0.02 21.94
N VAL A 419 3.43 -0.42 21.07
CA VAL A 419 3.19 -1.49 20.09
C VAL A 419 4.16 -2.64 20.31
N LEU A 420 3.61 -3.86 20.42
CA LEU A 420 4.36 -5.10 20.39
C LEU A 420 4.06 -5.83 19.08
N PHE A 421 5.07 -6.50 18.54
CA PHE A 421 4.95 -7.31 17.34
C PHE A 421 4.58 -8.75 17.68
N SER A 422 3.95 -9.44 16.74
CA SER A 422 3.71 -10.88 16.88
C SER A 422 5.05 -11.64 16.94
N GLY A 423 5.20 -12.51 17.94
CA GLY A 423 6.42 -13.24 18.23
C GLY A 423 6.60 -13.45 19.74
N SER A 424 7.71 -14.01 20.18
CA SER A 424 7.97 -14.21 21.61
C SER A 424 8.28 -12.89 22.33
N ILE A 425 8.20 -12.89 23.66
CA ILE A 425 8.67 -11.76 24.49
C ILE A 425 10.15 -11.48 24.20
N LYS A 426 10.99 -12.52 24.10
CA LYS A 426 12.43 -12.37 23.75
C LYS A 426 12.63 -11.66 22.42
N GLU A 427 11.89 -12.07 21.39
CA GLU A 427 11.97 -11.43 20.06
C GLU A 427 11.56 -9.96 20.13
N ASN A 428 10.50 -9.64 20.88
CA ASN A 428 10.08 -8.26 21.09
C ASN A 428 11.11 -7.42 21.85
N LEU A 429 11.79 -7.99 22.84
CA LEU A 429 12.85 -7.29 23.59
C LEU A 429 14.09 -7.06 22.72
N ARG A 430 14.48 -8.03 21.88
CA ARG A 430 15.62 -7.93 20.96
C ARG A 430 15.46 -6.90 19.85
N TRP A 431 14.32 -6.26 19.74
CA TRP A 431 14.21 -5.02 18.93
C TRP A 431 15.03 -3.87 19.53
N GLY A 432 15.32 -3.89 20.83
CA GLY A 432 16.24 -2.94 21.46
C GLY A 432 17.69 -3.22 21.09
N ASP A 433 18.12 -4.46 21.26
CA ASP A 433 19.42 -4.98 20.82
C ASP A 433 19.27 -6.43 20.35
N LYS A 434 19.52 -6.67 19.06
CA LYS A 434 19.38 -7.99 18.43
C LYS A 434 20.38 -9.03 18.98
N ASN A 435 21.49 -8.57 19.54
CA ASN A 435 22.58 -9.41 20.06
C ASN A 435 22.50 -9.59 21.59
N ALA A 436 21.51 -8.98 22.26
CA ALA A 436 21.37 -9.07 23.72
C ALA A 436 21.27 -10.52 24.19
N SER A 437 22.09 -10.86 25.20
CA SER A 437 22.02 -12.15 25.88
C SER A 437 20.72 -12.31 26.68
N ASP A 438 20.36 -13.54 27.05
CA ASP A 438 19.17 -13.78 27.85
C ASP A 438 19.31 -13.13 29.26
N GLU A 439 20.52 -13.03 29.80
CA GLU A 439 20.81 -12.34 31.05
C GLU A 439 20.55 -10.84 30.94
N GLU A 440 20.97 -10.19 29.85
CA GLU A 440 20.72 -8.76 29.59
C GLU A 440 19.22 -8.49 29.42
N LEU A 441 18.47 -9.42 28.76
CA LEU A 441 17.01 -9.32 28.67
C LEU A 441 16.36 -9.35 30.05
N ILE A 442 16.79 -10.27 30.92
CA ILE A 442 16.29 -10.41 32.28
C ILE A 442 16.60 -9.16 33.10
N GLU A 443 17.81 -8.63 33.02
CA GLU A 443 18.22 -7.42 33.73
C GLU A 443 17.37 -6.21 33.30
N ALA A 444 17.25 -5.96 32.01
CA ALA A 444 16.38 -4.89 31.50
C ALA A 444 14.93 -5.04 31.94
N CYS A 445 14.41 -6.28 31.99
CA CYS A 445 13.06 -6.55 32.48
C CYS A 445 12.92 -6.33 34.00
N LYS A 446 13.95 -6.60 34.79
CA LYS A 446 13.97 -6.28 36.22
C LYS A 446 13.92 -4.77 36.43
N LEU A 447 14.72 -3.99 35.72
CA LEU A 447 14.71 -2.52 35.78
C LEU A 447 13.35 -1.93 35.36
N ALA A 448 12.71 -2.51 34.36
CA ALA A 448 11.37 -2.12 33.90
C ALA A 448 10.23 -2.74 34.73
N GLN A 449 10.51 -3.44 35.82
CA GLN A 449 9.53 -4.15 36.68
C GLN A 449 8.66 -5.15 35.84
N ALA A 450 9.24 -5.75 34.82
CA ALA A 450 8.56 -6.68 33.91
C ALA A 450 8.85 -8.16 34.24
N HIS A 451 9.96 -8.45 34.92
CA HIS A 451 10.44 -9.82 35.16
C HIS A 451 9.42 -10.69 35.88
N GLU A 452 8.81 -10.19 36.97
CA GLU A 452 7.90 -10.98 37.81
C GLU A 452 6.67 -11.47 37.05
N PHE A 453 6.02 -10.61 36.24
CA PHE A 453 4.86 -11.06 35.48
C PHE A 453 5.24 -11.97 34.31
N ILE A 454 6.45 -11.79 33.72
CA ILE A 454 6.95 -12.69 32.67
C ILE A 454 7.15 -14.10 33.25
N GLU A 455 7.76 -14.21 34.43
CA GLU A 455 7.96 -15.49 35.11
C GLU A 455 6.65 -16.19 35.51
N SER A 456 5.56 -15.43 35.63
CA SER A 456 4.22 -15.99 35.91
C SER A 456 3.56 -16.62 34.69
N PHE A 457 4.05 -16.38 33.48
CA PHE A 457 3.53 -17.04 32.28
C PHE A 457 4.07 -18.46 32.15
N PRO A 458 3.28 -19.41 31.59
CA PRO A 458 3.73 -20.79 31.41
C PRO A 458 5.04 -20.94 30.65
N ASP A 459 5.19 -20.18 29.57
CA ASP A 459 6.37 -20.20 28.69
C ASP A 459 7.36 -19.07 28.98
N LYS A 460 7.15 -18.33 30.09
CA LYS A 460 8.03 -17.24 30.56
C LYS A 460 8.41 -16.28 29.41
N TYR A 461 9.70 -16.09 29.16
CA TYR A 461 10.23 -15.22 28.10
C TYR A 461 9.95 -15.72 26.67
N ASP A 462 9.61 -17.00 26.51
CA ASP A 462 9.24 -17.57 25.22
C ASP A 462 7.73 -17.46 24.94
N THR A 463 6.96 -16.90 25.88
CA THR A 463 5.53 -16.63 25.72
C THR A 463 5.27 -15.83 24.45
N HIS A 464 4.35 -16.32 23.62
CA HIS A 464 3.97 -15.67 22.36
C HIS A 464 3.11 -14.43 22.61
N ILE A 465 3.49 -13.33 22.00
CA ILE A 465 2.75 -12.06 21.97
C ILE A 465 1.98 -11.99 20.66
N GLU A 466 0.69 -11.74 20.74
CA GLU A 466 -0.18 -11.51 19.59
C GLU A 466 0.10 -10.16 18.93
N GLN A 467 -0.31 -10.00 17.67
CA GLN A 467 -0.14 -8.75 16.92
C GLN A 467 -0.73 -7.55 17.70
N GLY A 468 0.09 -6.55 17.96
CA GLY A 468 -0.27 -5.37 18.75
C GLY A 468 -0.34 -5.64 20.26
N GLY A 469 0.05 -6.83 20.74
CA GLY A 469 0.06 -7.19 22.15
C GLY A 469 -1.34 -7.29 22.75
N THR A 470 -2.30 -7.86 22.04
CA THR A 470 -3.71 -7.96 22.48
C THR A 470 -3.90 -8.93 23.63
N ASN A 471 -2.97 -9.86 23.83
CA ASN A 471 -2.98 -10.86 24.91
C ASN A 471 -2.22 -10.44 26.19
N VAL A 472 -1.74 -9.20 26.27
CA VAL A 472 -1.11 -8.64 27.47
C VAL A 472 -1.80 -7.34 27.90
N SER A 473 -1.78 -7.05 29.21
CA SER A 473 -2.39 -5.82 29.74
C SER A 473 -1.65 -4.56 29.31
N GLY A 474 -2.30 -3.40 29.36
CA GLY A 474 -1.68 -2.11 29.03
C GLY A 474 -0.40 -1.84 29.81
N GLY A 475 -0.41 -2.07 31.13
CA GLY A 475 0.78 -1.90 31.97
C GLY A 475 1.89 -2.91 31.71
N GLN A 476 1.56 -4.17 31.38
CA GLN A 476 2.54 -5.17 30.95
C GLN A 476 3.20 -4.75 29.62
N LYS A 477 2.40 -4.29 28.65
CA LYS A 477 2.88 -3.77 27.36
C LYS A 477 3.82 -2.58 27.53
N GLN A 478 3.47 -1.63 28.39
CA GLN A 478 4.32 -0.47 28.71
C GLN A 478 5.67 -0.91 29.28
N ARG A 479 5.66 -1.80 30.29
CA ARG A 479 6.89 -2.29 30.92
C ARG A 479 7.79 -3.06 29.94
N LEU A 480 7.22 -3.85 29.01
CA LEU A 480 8.00 -4.51 27.95
C LEU A 480 8.62 -3.48 26.99
N CYS A 481 7.90 -2.41 26.63
CA CYS A 481 8.44 -1.35 25.78
C CYS A 481 9.55 -0.55 26.49
N ILE A 482 9.44 -0.33 27.80
CA ILE A 482 10.50 0.28 28.63
C ILE A 482 11.74 -0.63 28.64
N ALA A 483 11.59 -1.94 28.91
CA ALA A 483 12.69 -2.90 28.89
C ALA A 483 13.39 -2.92 27.52
N ARG A 484 12.63 -2.90 26.43
CA ARG A 484 13.14 -2.78 25.06
C ARG A 484 14.01 -1.52 24.85
N ALA A 485 13.56 -0.38 25.38
CA ALA A 485 14.28 0.87 25.27
C ALA A 485 15.59 0.87 26.08
N LEU A 486 15.59 0.23 27.26
CA LEU A 486 16.77 0.10 28.12
C LEU A 486 17.86 -0.78 27.51
N LEU A 487 17.49 -1.83 26.76
CA LEU A 487 18.45 -2.71 26.09
C LEU A 487 19.34 -1.99 25.08
N LYS A 488 18.89 -0.86 24.53
CA LYS A 488 19.75 -0.01 23.67
C LYS A 488 20.89 0.67 24.41
N LYS A 489 20.88 0.69 25.76
CA LYS A 489 21.84 1.42 26.61
C LYS A 489 22.02 2.87 26.13
N PRO A 490 20.91 3.64 26.00
CA PRO A 490 20.92 4.94 25.34
C PRO A 490 21.59 6.02 26.18
N LYS A 491 22.10 7.07 25.52
CA LYS A 491 22.53 8.33 26.18
C LYS A 491 21.34 9.17 26.66
N ILE A 492 20.22 9.07 25.94
CA ILE A 492 18.98 9.80 26.24
C ILE A 492 17.81 8.81 26.19
N LEU A 493 17.05 8.72 27.26
CA LEU A 493 15.83 7.92 27.36
C LEU A 493 14.61 8.85 27.47
N ILE A 494 13.69 8.71 26.53
CA ILE A 494 12.45 9.49 26.45
C ILE A 494 11.26 8.59 26.74
N LEU A 495 10.43 8.99 27.68
CA LEU A 495 9.22 8.29 28.10
C LEU A 495 8.01 9.20 27.84
N ASP A 496 7.28 8.96 26.73
CA ASP A 496 6.10 9.75 26.38
C ASP A 496 4.84 9.11 26.93
N ASP A 497 4.38 9.59 28.10
CA ASP A 497 3.20 9.10 28.82
C ASP A 497 3.18 7.56 28.99
N SER A 498 4.39 6.99 29.07
CA SER A 498 4.61 5.55 28.96
C SER A 498 4.46 4.81 30.29
N THR A 499 4.06 5.48 31.37
CA THR A 499 3.73 4.88 32.67
C THR A 499 2.27 5.13 33.08
N SER A 500 1.46 5.72 32.22
CA SER A 500 0.06 6.07 32.52
C SER A 500 -0.84 4.86 32.84
N ALA A 501 -0.57 3.70 32.24
CA ALA A 501 -1.29 2.44 32.52
C ALA A 501 -0.58 1.56 33.58
N VAL A 502 0.52 2.04 34.17
CA VAL A 502 1.22 1.38 35.28
C VAL A 502 0.72 1.97 36.61
N ASP A 503 0.58 1.12 37.61
CA ASP A 503 0.21 1.59 38.95
C ASP A 503 1.30 2.45 39.57
N THR A 504 0.91 3.33 40.52
CA THR A 504 1.81 4.32 41.12
C THR A 504 3.01 3.70 41.83
N LYS A 505 2.83 2.53 42.45
CA LYS A 505 3.92 1.83 43.18
C LYS A 505 4.97 1.32 42.17
N THR A 506 4.53 0.67 41.10
CA THR A 506 5.41 0.15 40.06
C THR A 506 6.12 1.29 39.31
N ASP A 507 5.43 2.41 39.02
CA ASP A 507 6.04 3.60 38.41
C ASP A 507 7.16 4.18 39.28
N ALA A 508 6.94 4.29 40.61
CA ALA A 508 7.96 4.73 41.55
C ALA A 508 9.19 3.79 41.57
N LEU A 509 8.98 2.46 41.53
CA LEU A 509 10.08 1.49 41.46
C LEU A 509 10.88 1.60 40.15
N ILE A 510 10.23 1.82 39.01
CA ILE A 510 10.89 2.04 37.72
C ILE A 510 11.77 3.30 37.77
N ARG A 511 11.23 4.41 38.32
CA ARG A 511 12.00 5.66 38.46
C ARG A 511 13.19 5.50 39.42
N LYS A 512 13.00 4.79 40.53
CA LYS A 512 14.09 4.47 41.45
C LYS A 512 15.18 3.67 40.74
N ALA A 513 14.80 2.63 39.98
CA ALA A 513 15.74 1.83 39.20
C ALA A 513 16.51 2.70 38.20
N PHE A 514 15.87 3.64 37.53
CA PHE A 514 16.55 4.55 36.61
C PHE A 514 17.60 5.42 37.27
N LYS A 515 17.31 5.91 38.51
CA LYS A 515 18.23 6.73 39.27
C LYS A 515 19.46 5.93 39.72
N GLU A 516 19.27 4.67 40.11
CA GLU A 516 20.32 3.80 40.66
C GLU A 516 21.18 3.15 39.54
N TYR A 517 20.58 2.67 38.47
CA TYR A 517 21.25 1.82 37.48
C TYR A 517 21.64 2.52 36.16
N ILE A 518 21.00 3.66 35.82
CA ILE A 518 21.33 4.44 34.62
C ILE A 518 21.52 5.95 34.96
N PRO A 519 22.36 6.32 35.94
CA PRO A 519 22.50 7.72 36.38
C PRO A 519 23.02 8.64 35.26
N GLU A 520 23.92 8.15 34.38
CA GLU A 520 24.54 8.92 33.30
C GLU A 520 23.59 9.17 32.12
N THR A 521 22.52 8.42 32.01
CA THR A 521 21.51 8.59 30.95
C THR A 521 20.64 9.80 31.24
N THR A 522 20.48 10.72 30.31
CA THR A 522 19.50 11.81 30.40
C THR A 522 18.08 11.25 30.22
N LYS A 523 17.19 11.55 31.14
CA LYS A 523 15.82 11.03 31.15
C LYS A 523 14.82 12.15 30.92
N ILE A 524 13.93 12.00 29.93
CA ILE A 524 12.84 12.93 29.66
C ILE A 524 11.53 12.17 29.89
N ILE A 525 10.74 12.63 30.84
CA ILE A 525 9.49 12.00 31.25
C ILE A 525 8.33 12.94 30.98
N ILE A 526 7.53 12.64 29.95
CA ILE A 526 6.25 13.30 29.77
C ILE A 526 5.23 12.53 30.61
N ALA A 527 4.58 13.20 31.53
CA ALA A 527 3.58 12.60 32.39
C ALA A 527 2.35 13.49 32.54
N GLN A 528 1.20 12.85 32.72
CA GLN A 528 -0.05 13.51 33.09
C GLN A 528 -0.16 13.64 34.62
N ARG A 529 0.53 12.78 35.37
CA ARG A 529 0.55 12.79 36.82
C ARG A 529 1.77 13.54 37.33
N ILE A 530 1.55 14.53 38.21
CA ILE A 530 2.66 15.26 38.88
C ILE A 530 3.53 14.32 39.70
N SER A 531 2.95 13.31 40.36
CA SER A 531 3.70 12.32 41.13
C SER A 531 4.78 11.60 40.35
N SER A 532 4.67 11.51 39.02
CA SER A 532 5.68 10.88 38.16
C SER A 532 6.87 11.78 37.82
N ILE A 533 6.75 13.11 38.03
CA ILE A 533 7.79 14.08 37.64
C ILE A 533 8.26 14.97 38.79
N MET A 534 7.60 14.91 39.97
CA MET A 534 7.90 15.81 41.11
C MET A 534 9.35 15.69 41.62
N GLU A 535 9.98 14.53 41.43
CA GLU A 535 11.37 14.27 41.84
C GLU A 535 12.38 14.56 40.68
N SER A 536 11.94 15.16 39.59
CA SER A 536 12.80 15.51 38.45
C SER A 536 13.71 16.69 38.80
N ASP A 537 14.94 16.70 38.25
CA ASP A 537 15.90 17.80 38.45
C ASP A 537 15.39 19.10 37.82
N LEU A 538 14.63 18.99 36.73
CA LEU A 538 14.01 20.08 36.01
C LEU A 538 12.61 19.68 35.56
N ILE A 539 11.64 20.56 35.74
CA ILE A 539 10.27 20.37 35.22
C ILE A 539 9.96 21.50 34.24
N LEU A 540 9.48 21.16 33.06
CA LEU A 540 9.03 22.07 32.03
C LEU A 540 7.50 22.12 32.03
N VAL A 541 6.95 23.32 32.15
CA VAL A 541 5.50 23.56 32.00
C VAL A 541 5.25 24.07 30.58
N MET A 542 4.52 23.28 29.79
CA MET A 542 4.22 23.63 28.40
C MET A 542 2.76 24.02 28.21
N ASP A 543 2.54 25.10 27.50
CA ASP A 543 1.21 25.52 27.06
C ASP A 543 1.28 26.13 25.65
N ASN A 544 0.30 25.80 24.80
CA ASN A 544 0.15 26.34 23.43
C ASN A 544 1.45 26.31 22.57
N GLY A 545 2.28 25.28 22.76
CA GLY A 545 3.53 25.10 21.97
C GLY A 545 4.72 25.91 22.49
N GLU A 546 4.65 26.47 23.68
CA GLU A 546 5.70 27.25 24.34
C GLU A 546 6.04 26.64 25.71
N ILE A 547 7.28 26.87 26.19
CA ILE A 547 7.66 26.61 27.57
C ILE A 547 7.31 27.87 28.36
N VAL A 548 6.23 27.81 29.12
CA VAL A 548 5.72 28.94 29.91
C VAL A 548 6.47 29.14 31.24
N ASP A 549 7.04 28.06 31.78
CA ASP A 549 7.88 28.11 32.98
C ASP A 549 8.76 26.85 33.07
N GLN A 550 9.85 26.95 33.83
CA GLN A 550 10.74 25.81 34.11
C GLN A 550 11.36 25.98 35.51
N GLY A 551 11.54 24.89 36.23
CA GLY A 551 12.11 24.88 37.57
C GLY A 551 11.95 23.53 38.25
N ASN A 552 12.31 23.44 39.53
CA ASN A 552 12.02 22.25 40.35
C ASN A 552 10.58 22.28 40.85
N HIS A 553 10.16 21.19 41.55
CA HIS A 553 8.80 21.05 42.08
C HIS A 553 8.40 22.23 43.00
N ASP A 554 9.24 22.59 43.94
CA ASP A 554 8.94 23.62 44.94
C ASP A 554 8.86 25.02 44.35
N GLU A 555 9.76 25.32 43.41
CA GLU A 555 9.76 26.58 42.63
C GLU A 555 8.46 26.74 41.85
N LEU A 556 8.09 25.73 41.06
CA LEU A 556 6.88 25.79 40.24
C LEU A 556 5.61 25.80 41.07
N LEU A 557 5.58 25.05 42.15
CA LEU A 557 4.45 25.05 43.08
C LEU A 557 4.26 26.41 43.75
N SER A 558 5.33 27.20 43.96
CA SER A 558 5.26 28.54 44.54
C SER A 558 4.75 29.62 43.57
N ARG A 559 5.02 29.51 42.27
CA ARG A 559 4.81 30.62 41.33
C ARG A 559 3.96 30.31 40.10
N ASN A 560 3.90 29.03 39.63
CA ASN A 560 3.24 28.70 38.39
C ASN A 560 1.79 28.25 38.59
N LYS A 561 0.83 29.02 38.09
CA LYS A 561 -0.62 28.74 38.28
C LYS A 561 -1.06 27.42 37.63
N ILE A 562 -0.55 27.10 36.42
CA ILE A 562 -0.91 25.87 35.72
C ILE A 562 -0.44 24.66 36.51
N TYR A 563 0.81 24.71 37.03
CA TYR A 563 1.37 23.63 37.83
C TYR A 563 0.62 23.45 39.14
N GLN A 564 0.30 24.56 39.82
CA GLN A 564 -0.51 24.57 41.08
C GLN A 564 -1.88 23.94 40.84
N GLU A 565 -2.58 24.34 39.79
CA GLU A 565 -3.93 23.83 39.47
C GLU A 565 -3.91 22.32 39.26
N VAL A 566 -2.96 21.79 38.48
CA VAL A 566 -2.82 20.35 38.26
C VAL A 566 -2.46 19.62 39.56
N TYR A 567 -1.53 20.17 40.35
CA TYR A 567 -1.12 19.58 41.63
C TYR A 567 -2.28 19.48 42.63
N TYR A 568 -2.99 20.58 42.86
CA TYR A 568 -4.10 20.59 43.82
C TYR A 568 -5.29 19.77 43.36
N THR A 569 -5.56 19.73 42.06
CA THR A 569 -6.64 18.92 41.51
C THR A 569 -6.34 17.43 41.68
N GLN A 570 -5.13 16.98 41.44
CA GLN A 570 -4.74 15.58 41.61
C GLN A 570 -4.69 15.16 43.08
N ASN A 571 -4.24 16.01 43.97
CA ASN A 571 -4.19 15.71 45.43
C ASN A 571 -5.56 15.77 46.12
N LYS A 572 -6.49 16.61 45.64
CA LYS A 572 -7.88 16.63 46.18
C LYS A 572 -8.64 15.33 45.82
N ILE A 573 -8.41 14.78 44.63
CA ILE A 573 -9.01 13.51 44.21
C ILE A 573 -8.39 12.32 44.96
N GLY A 574 -7.10 12.38 45.33
CA GLY A 574 -6.41 11.34 46.10
C GLY A 574 -6.74 11.36 47.59
N GLY A 575 -7.15 12.51 48.14
CA GLY A 575 -7.52 12.66 49.56
C GLY A 575 -8.95 12.22 49.89
N ALA A 576 -9.85 12.21 48.91
CA ALA A 576 -11.25 11.79 49.12
C ALA A 576 -11.46 10.26 49.19
N SER A 577 -10.43 9.46 48.94
CA SER A 577 -10.50 7.99 48.98
C SER A 577 -10.00 7.39 50.32
N ASN A 578 -9.62 8.22 51.31
CA ASN A 578 -9.16 7.76 52.61
C ASN A 578 -10.09 8.13 53.79
N GLU A 579 -11.29 8.63 53.49
CA GLU A 579 -12.32 8.88 54.53
C GLU A 579 -13.63 8.16 54.14
N ASP A 580 -13.61 6.81 54.07
CA ASP A 580 -14.78 5.96 54.28
C ASP A 580 -14.33 4.56 54.73
#